data_d587dcebb2d25a8a5cd06baab1d6c4da
#
_entry.id   d587dcebb2d25a8a5cd06baab1d6c4da
#
_cell.length_a   1.000
_cell.length_b   1.000
_cell.length_c   1.000
_cell.angle_alpha   90.00
_cell.angle_beta   90.00
_cell.angle_gamma   90.00
#
_symmetry.space_group_name_H-M   'P 1'
#
loop_
_entity.id
_entity.type
_entity.pdbx_description
1 polymer ?
#
loop_
_entity_poly.entity_id
_entity_poly.type
_entity_poly.pdbx_seq_one_letter_code
_entity_poly.pdbx_strand_id
1 'polypeptide(L)'
;MKAVIVMPGNAPSNKLDSTAALGAEVVKVGPGSEERRLRAEELAAQHGYAIVPPYNDEHIIAGQGTTGLEILEQLPEVETVLCPVGGGGLISGISTAIKLSKPGAKVIGVEPELAADAQASLRSGHIVSFAAEQVTQTLADGLRTQSIGEINFEHIRAYVDDIITVRESEIEQAMRILGDNTKTLAEPSGAVAVAGFLFHQAELPRTRFNVAVISGGNIDPQMLARLRSA
;
A
#
# COMPACT_ATOMS: atom_id res chain seq x y z
N MET A 1 23.70 -13.00 -1.77
CA MET A 1 23.74 -11.64 -2.38
C MET A 1 23.71 -10.63 -1.25
N LYS A 2 24.53 -9.56 -1.31
CA LYS A 2 24.48 -8.49 -0.29
C LYS A 2 23.30 -7.58 -0.61
N ALA A 3 22.49 -7.25 0.40
CA ALA A 3 21.41 -6.29 0.30
C ALA A 3 21.65 -5.10 1.24
N VAL A 4 21.40 -3.89 0.77
CA VAL A 4 21.43 -2.65 1.55
C VAL A 4 20.01 -2.06 1.51
N ILE A 5 19.38 -1.89 2.66
CA ILE A 5 18.00 -1.43 2.77
C ILE A 5 17.98 -0.07 3.48
N VAL A 6 17.51 0.94 2.78
CA VAL A 6 17.33 2.29 3.36
C VAL A 6 15.94 2.37 3.99
N MET A 7 15.90 2.59 5.30
CA MET A 7 14.66 2.59 6.10
C MET A 7 14.51 3.89 6.89
N PRO A 8 13.27 4.34 7.17
CA PRO A 8 13.07 5.48 8.04
C PRO A 8 13.42 5.10 9.48
N GLY A 9 14.07 6.01 10.20
CA GLY A 9 14.49 5.77 11.58
C GLY A 9 13.33 5.55 12.57
N ASN A 10 12.12 5.97 12.22
CA ASN A 10 10.87 5.77 12.95
C ASN A 10 10.04 4.56 12.46
N ALA A 11 10.62 3.66 11.65
CA ALA A 11 9.97 2.41 11.30
C ALA A 11 9.75 1.54 12.57
N PRO A 12 8.70 0.70 12.60
CA PRO A 12 8.49 -0.26 13.67
C PRO A 12 9.74 -1.12 13.93
N SER A 13 10.10 -1.30 15.20
CA SER A 13 11.34 -2.01 15.56
C SER A 13 11.40 -3.43 15.01
N ASN A 14 10.27 -4.14 15.02
CA ASN A 14 10.19 -5.49 14.45
C ASN A 14 10.58 -5.52 12.96
N LYS A 15 10.26 -4.48 12.18
CA LYS A 15 10.63 -4.39 10.77
C LYS A 15 12.13 -4.12 10.59
N LEU A 16 12.71 -3.21 11.40
CA LEU A 16 14.14 -2.92 11.40
C LEU A 16 14.96 -4.15 11.79
N ASP A 17 14.57 -4.79 12.90
CA ASP A 17 15.30 -5.94 13.48
C ASP A 17 15.21 -7.17 12.56
N SER A 18 14.03 -7.45 12.00
CA SER A 18 13.84 -8.56 11.06
C SER A 18 14.64 -8.37 9.78
N THR A 19 14.70 -7.14 9.24
CA THR A 19 15.49 -6.83 8.06
C THR A 19 16.98 -7.07 8.31
N ALA A 20 17.50 -6.61 9.45
CA ALA A 20 18.88 -6.85 9.84
C ALA A 20 19.16 -8.34 10.10
N ALA A 21 18.25 -9.07 10.76
CA ALA A 21 18.37 -10.50 11.05
C ALA A 21 18.42 -11.35 9.77
N LEU A 22 17.83 -10.91 8.67
CA LEU A 22 17.95 -11.54 7.35
C LEU A 22 19.30 -11.28 6.66
N GLY A 23 20.21 -10.55 7.30
CA GLY A 23 21.56 -10.25 6.80
C GLY A 23 21.66 -9.03 5.92
N ALA A 24 20.64 -8.19 5.85
CA ALA A 24 20.70 -6.93 5.15
C ALA A 24 21.44 -5.85 5.98
N GLU A 25 22.19 -4.99 5.31
CA GLU A 25 22.68 -3.75 5.91
C GLU A 25 21.53 -2.73 5.95
N VAL A 26 21.15 -2.28 7.14
CA VAL A 26 20.08 -1.30 7.32
C VAL A 26 20.67 0.11 7.47
N VAL A 27 20.36 1.00 6.53
CA VAL A 27 20.74 2.41 6.57
C VAL A 27 19.53 3.24 6.98
N LYS A 28 19.59 3.88 8.16
CA LYS A 28 18.50 4.71 8.69
C LYS A 28 18.61 6.15 8.19
N VAL A 29 17.47 6.72 7.81
CA VAL A 29 17.32 8.13 7.38
C VAL A 29 16.12 8.76 8.10
N GLY A 30 15.79 10.00 7.77
CA GLY A 30 14.58 10.68 8.26
C GLY A 30 13.28 9.99 7.80
N PRO A 31 12.13 10.49 8.23
CA PRO A 31 10.84 9.84 8.02
C PRO A 31 10.32 9.93 6.58
N GLY A 32 10.82 10.88 5.78
CA GLY A 32 10.34 11.15 4.44
C GLY A 32 10.66 10.04 3.42
N SER A 33 9.72 9.77 2.50
CA SER A 33 9.97 8.81 1.43
C SER A 33 11.02 9.30 0.45
N GLU A 34 11.08 10.60 0.23
CA GLU A 34 12.07 11.25 -0.63
C GLU A 34 13.50 11.11 -0.08
N GLU A 35 13.69 11.25 1.23
CA GLU A 35 15.00 11.04 1.86
C GLU A 35 15.52 9.61 1.66
N ARG A 36 14.61 8.61 1.74
CA ARG A 36 14.96 7.22 1.46
C ARG A 36 15.41 7.02 0.02
N ARG A 37 14.70 7.62 -0.93
CA ARG A 37 15.03 7.54 -2.36
C ARG A 37 16.39 8.14 -2.64
N LEU A 38 16.62 9.39 -2.20
CA LEU A 38 17.89 10.10 -2.41
C LEU A 38 19.07 9.34 -1.81
N ARG A 39 18.91 8.81 -0.59
CA ARG A 39 19.97 8.02 0.06
C ARG A 39 20.27 6.71 -0.66
N ALA A 40 19.26 6.03 -1.17
CA ALA A 40 19.44 4.81 -1.96
C ALA A 40 20.18 5.10 -3.28
N GLU A 41 19.82 6.17 -3.97
CA GLU A 41 20.49 6.62 -5.20
C GLU A 41 21.98 6.99 -4.95
N GLU A 42 22.24 7.71 -3.86
CA GLU A 42 23.61 8.06 -3.45
C GLU A 42 24.46 6.80 -3.20
N LEU A 43 23.94 5.83 -2.45
CA LEU A 43 24.64 4.57 -2.18
C LEU A 43 24.87 3.75 -3.46
N ALA A 44 23.87 3.72 -4.34
CA ALA A 44 23.99 3.04 -5.62
C ALA A 44 25.09 3.67 -6.50
N ALA A 45 25.14 5.00 -6.57
CA ALA A 45 26.16 5.72 -7.32
C ALA A 45 27.57 5.50 -6.73
N GLN A 46 27.70 5.50 -5.39
CA GLN A 46 28.99 5.31 -4.72
C GLN A 46 29.55 3.88 -4.86
N HIS A 47 28.70 2.88 -4.87
CA HIS A 47 29.10 1.46 -4.77
C HIS A 47 28.76 0.62 -6.00
N GLY A 48 28.10 1.18 -7.01
CA GLY A 48 27.65 0.44 -8.18
C GLY A 48 26.52 -0.55 -7.89
N TYR A 49 25.65 -0.27 -6.92
CA TYR A 49 24.55 -1.14 -6.58
C TYR A 49 23.39 -1.01 -7.58
N ALA A 50 22.71 -2.12 -7.84
CA ALA A 50 21.43 -2.08 -8.52
C ALA A 50 20.34 -1.60 -7.54
N ILE A 51 19.54 -0.64 -7.96
CA ILE A 51 18.37 -0.17 -7.19
C ILE A 51 17.16 -1.03 -7.53
N VAL A 52 16.45 -1.49 -6.50
CA VAL A 52 15.11 -2.07 -6.61
C VAL A 52 14.16 -1.11 -5.88
N PRO A 53 13.44 -0.25 -6.59
CA PRO A 53 12.57 0.73 -5.95
C PRO A 53 11.33 0.04 -5.37
N PRO A 54 10.66 0.64 -4.35
CA PRO A 54 9.45 0.06 -3.76
C PRO A 54 8.19 0.19 -4.64
N TYR A 55 8.22 1.11 -5.58
CA TYR A 55 7.19 1.42 -6.59
C TYR A 55 7.85 2.25 -7.70
N ASN A 56 7.11 2.88 -8.58
CA ASN A 56 7.59 3.74 -9.67
C ASN A 56 8.62 3.06 -10.59
N ASP A 57 8.32 1.80 -10.94
CA ASP A 57 9.15 0.98 -11.82
C ASP A 57 8.26 -0.05 -12.53
N GLU A 58 8.47 -0.24 -13.83
CA GLU A 58 7.64 -1.12 -14.67
C GLU A 58 7.71 -2.58 -14.24
N HIS A 59 8.87 -3.07 -13.80
CA HIS A 59 9.03 -4.45 -13.34
C HIS A 59 8.33 -4.68 -12.01
N ILE A 60 8.37 -3.67 -11.12
CA ILE A 60 7.61 -3.73 -9.86
C ILE A 60 6.12 -3.77 -10.17
N ILE A 61 5.61 -2.89 -11.03
CA ILE A 61 4.20 -2.88 -11.43
C ILE A 61 3.80 -4.23 -12.04
N ALA A 62 4.60 -4.77 -12.95
CA ALA A 62 4.36 -6.08 -13.57
C ALA A 62 4.32 -7.21 -12.52
N GLY A 63 5.24 -7.20 -11.55
CA GLY A 63 5.23 -8.14 -10.43
C GLY A 63 3.95 -8.07 -9.60
N GLN A 64 3.48 -6.85 -9.29
CA GLN A 64 2.24 -6.66 -8.54
C GLN A 64 0.99 -7.04 -9.36
N GLY A 65 1.07 -7.00 -10.68
CA GLY A 65 0.02 -7.47 -11.59
C GLY A 65 -0.33 -8.95 -11.42
N THR A 66 0.61 -9.78 -10.95
CA THR A 66 0.35 -11.21 -10.66
C THR A 66 -0.79 -11.40 -9.66
N THR A 67 -0.90 -10.53 -8.64
CA THR A 67 -2.04 -10.54 -7.72
C THR A 67 -3.37 -10.34 -8.45
N GLY A 68 -3.43 -9.42 -9.41
CA GLY A 68 -4.63 -9.20 -10.22
C GLY A 68 -4.99 -10.42 -11.08
N LEU A 69 -3.99 -11.09 -11.65
CA LEU A 69 -4.20 -12.32 -12.41
C LEU A 69 -4.72 -13.46 -11.53
N GLU A 70 -4.15 -13.65 -10.34
CA GLU A 70 -4.60 -14.66 -9.37
C GLU A 70 -6.03 -14.38 -8.87
N ILE A 71 -6.41 -13.12 -8.65
CA ILE A 71 -7.79 -12.74 -8.33
C ILE A 71 -8.74 -13.20 -9.43
N LEU A 72 -8.41 -12.96 -10.71
CA LEU A 72 -9.23 -13.38 -11.85
C LEU A 72 -9.32 -14.91 -12.00
N GLU A 73 -8.24 -15.60 -11.67
CA GLU A 73 -8.21 -17.07 -11.69
C GLU A 73 -9.09 -17.66 -10.57
N GLN A 74 -8.98 -17.13 -9.36
CA GLN A 74 -9.68 -17.66 -8.18
C GLN A 74 -11.14 -17.21 -8.09
N LEU A 75 -11.47 -16.04 -8.63
CA LEU A 75 -12.82 -15.47 -8.67
C LEU A 75 -13.10 -14.85 -10.05
N PRO A 76 -13.35 -15.66 -11.10
CA PRO A 76 -13.60 -15.14 -12.45
C PRO A 76 -14.77 -14.16 -12.54
N GLU A 77 -15.74 -14.26 -11.65
CA GLU A 77 -16.90 -13.37 -11.56
C GLU A 77 -16.66 -12.07 -10.78
N VAL A 78 -15.44 -11.78 -10.31
CA VAL A 78 -15.13 -10.54 -9.56
C VAL A 78 -15.65 -9.30 -10.29
N GLU A 79 -16.32 -8.43 -9.56
CA GLU A 79 -16.92 -7.19 -10.08
C GLU A 79 -16.24 -5.94 -9.51
N THR A 80 -15.74 -6.02 -8.26
CA THR A 80 -15.01 -4.90 -7.64
C THR A 80 -13.79 -5.41 -6.87
N VAL A 81 -12.65 -4.75 -7.06
CA VAL A 81 -11.42 -4.99 -6.29
C VAL A 81 -11.05 -3.73 -5.54
N LEU A 82 -10.92 -3.82 -4.21
CA LEU A 82 -10.39 -2.75 -3.37
C LEU A 82 -8.92 -3.03 -3.05
N CYS A 83 -8.07 -2.03 -3.22
CA CYS A 83 -6.63 -2.15 -3.04
C CYS A 83 -6.09 -0.99 -2.19
N PRO A 84 -5.24 -1.24 -1.17
CA PRO A 84 -4.60 -0.17 -0.42
C PRO A 84 -3.60 0.58 -1.30
N VAL A 85 -3.50 1.90 -1.12
CA VAL A 85 -2.61 2.76 -1.91
C VAL A 85 -1.61 3.47 -1.00
N GLY A 86 -0.34 3.35 -1.33
CA GLY A 86 0.75 4.19 -0.89
C GLY A 86 1.40 4.80 -2.12
N GLY A 87 2.64 4.45 -2.47
CA GLY A 87 3.31 4.92 -3.69
C GLY A 87 2.69 4.47 -5.02
N GLY A 88 1.67 3.62 -4.98
CA GLY A 88 0.87 3.22 -6.14
C GLY A 88 1.31 1.93 -6.83
N GLY A 89 2.42 1.29 -6.41
CA GLY A 89 2.95 0.09 -7.11
C GLY A 89 1.95 -1.07 -7.17
N LEU A 90 1.36 -1.43 -6.03
CA LEU A 90 0.42 -2.55 -5.92
C LEU A 90 -0.84 -2.32 -6.76
N ILE A 91 -1.49 -1.17 -6.56
CA ILE A 91 -2.73 -0.87 -7.30
C ILE A 91 -2.50 -0.71 -8.80
N SER A 92 -1.36 -0.17 -9.22
CA SER A 92 -1.00 -0.07 -10.64
C SER A 92 -0.95 -1.43 -11.31
N GLY A 93 -0.29 -2.41 -10.68
CA GLY A 93 -0.22 -3.77 -11.19
C GLY A 93 -1.57 -4.46 -11.21
N ILE A 94 -2.29 -4.45 -10.07
CA ILE A 94 -3.61 -5.09 -9.94
C ILE A 94 -4.59 -4.48 -10.95
N SER A 95 -4.70 -3.14 -11.01
CA SER A 95 -5.66 -2.48 -11.88
C SER A 95 -5.38 -2.74 -13.36
N THR A 96 -4.12 -2.73 -13.75
CA THR A 96 -3.73 -3.06 -15.13
C THR A 96 -4.15 -4.49 -15.50
N ALA A 97 -3.80 -5.49 -14.67
CA ALA A 97 -4.16 -6.87 -14.90
C ALA A 97 -5.69 -7.08 -14.97
N ILE A 98 -6.43 -6.51 -14.02
CA ILE A 98 -7.90 -6.60 -13.97
C ILE A 98 -8.53 -5.92 -15.19
N LYS A 99 -8.18 -4.66 -15.48
CA LYS A 99 -8.84 -3.89 -16.55
C LYS A 99 -8.55 -4.41 -17.95
N LEU A 100 -7.34 -4.90 -18.19
CA LEU A 100 -6.99 -5.48 -19.49
C LEU A 100 -7.67 -6.85 -19.71
N SER A 101 -7.90 -7.62 -18.65
CA SER A 101 -8.54 -8.94 -18.74
C SER A 101 -10.06 -8.88 -18.57
N LYS A 102 -10.57 -7.99 -17.73
CA LYS A 102 -12.00 -7.83 -17.42
C LYS A 102 -12.38 -6.35 -17.33
N PRO A 103 -12.52 -5.62 -18.43
CA PRO A 103 -12.74 -4.18 -18.48
C PRO A 103 -13.94 -3.67 -17.67
N GLY A 104 -14.96 -4.52 -17.47
CA GLY A 104 -16.17 -4.19 -16.70
C GLY A 104 -15.98 -4.21 -15.18
N ALA A 105 -14.94 -4.87 -14.68
CA ALA A 105 -14.66 -4.88 -13.25
C ALA A 105 -14.16 -3.52 -12.77
N LYS A 106 -14.52 -3.16 -11.54
CA LYS A 106 -14.13 -1.90 -10.90
C LYS A 106 -12.90 -2.10 -10.03
N VAL A 107 -11.97 -1.14 -10.06
CA VAL A 107 -10.82 -1.11 -9.15
C VAL A 107 -10.86 0.19 -8.35
N ILE A 108 -10.94 0.04 -7.03
CA ILE A 108 -11.05 1.16 -6.10
C ILE A 108 -9.81 1.19 -5.20
N GLY A 109 -9.10 2.31 -5.22
CA GLY A 109 -8.02 2.55 -4.27
C GLY A 109 -8.59 2.92 -2.89
N VAL A 110 -7.86 2.55 -1.84
CA VAL A 110 -8.20 2.96 -0.47
C VAL A 110 -6.96 3.51 0.21
N GLU A 111 -7.04 4.72 0.75
CA GLU A 111 -5.97 5.39 1.48
C GLU A 111 -6.39 5.74 2.91
N PRO A 112 -5.44 5.84 3.85
CA PRO A 112 -5.70 6.56 5.10
C PRO A 112 -5.97 8.05 4.81
N GLU A 113 -6.94 8.68 5.47
CA GLU A 113 -7.25 10.11 5.28
C GLU A 113 -6.05 11.04 5.55
N LEU A 114 -5.11 10.60 6.42
CA LEU A 114 -3.90 11.34 6.77
C LEU A 114 -2.79 11.25 5.70
N ALA A 115 -2.92 10.32 4.73
CA ALA A 115 -1.95 10.09 3.66
C ALA A 115 -2.70 9.83 2.33
N ALA A 116 -3.57 10.76 1.93
CA ALA A 116 -4.48 10.64 0.78
C ALA A 116 -3.96 11.39 -0.45
N ASP A 117 -2.66 11.27 -0.73
CA ASP A 117 -2.00 11.95 -1.84
C ASP A 117 -2.41 11.38 -3.21
N ALA A 118 -2.69 10.08 -3.31
CA ALA A 118 -3.14 9.46 -4.55
C ALA A 118 -4.56 9.88 -4.91
N GLN A 119 -5.48 9.97 -3.93
CA GLN A 119 -6.83 10.51 -4.15
C GLN A 119 -6.77 11.97 -4.63
N ALA A 120 -5.96 12.80 -3.95
CA ALA A 120 -5.76 14.19 -4.32
C ALA A 120 -5.19 14.30 -5.74
N SER A 121 -4.23 13.44 -6.09
CA SER A 121 -3.61 13.40 -7.42
C SER A 121 -4.61 12.98 -8.49
N LEU A 122 -5.40 11.92 -8.26
CA LEU A 122 -6.41 11.47 -9.21
C LEU A 122 -7.47 12.55 -9.48
N ARG A 123 -7.95 13.21 -8.42
CA ARG A 123 -8.97 14.27 -8.52
C ARG A 123 -8.47 15.54 -9.20
N SER A 124 -7.22 15.92 -8.97
CA SER A 124 -6.62 17.12 -9.55
C SER A 124 -6.08 16.91 -10.96
N GLY A 125 -5.83 15.67 -11.37
CA GLY A 125 -5.24 15.31 -12.65
C GLY A 125 -3.72 15.53 -12.73
N HIS A 126 -3.05 15.80 -11.61
CA HIS A 126 -1.60 15.93 -11.51
C HIS A 126 -1.13 15.38 -10.16
N ILE A 127 0.15 15.00 -10.05
CA ILE A 127 0.72 14.45 -8.82
C ILE A 127 0.71 15.53 -7.74
N VAL A 128 0.07 15.23 -6.61
CA VAL A 128 0.06 16.03 -5.39
C VAL A 128 0.98 15.40 -4.37
N SER A 129 1.77 16.21 -3.69
CA SER A 129 2.66 15.75 -2.62
C SER A 129 2.22 16.31 -1.26
N PHE A 130 2.25 15.45 -0.24
CA PHE A 130 1.98 15.83 1.14
C PHE A 130 3.30 15.94 1.94
N ALA A 131 3.28 16.73 3.00
CA ALA A 131 4.44 16.85 3.89
C ALA A 131 4.70 15.53 4.63
N ALA A 132 5.97 15.20 4.87
CA ALA A 132 6.35 13.98 5.59
C ALA A 132 5.72 13.92 6.98
N GLU A 133 5.64 15.06 7.67
CA GLU A 133 5.04 15.20 9.00
C GLU A 133 3.55 14.85 9.01
N GLN A 134 2.85 15.10 7.90
CA GLN A 134 1.44 14.75 7.76
C GLN A 134 1.28 13.25 7.54
N VAL A 135 1.91 12.69 6.51
CA VAL A 135 1.72 11.28 6.15
C VAL A 135 2.24 10.31 7.22
N THR A 136 3.17 10.73 8.07
CA THR A 136 3.67 9.89 9.17
C THR A 136 2.71 9.77 10.35
N GLN A 137 1.60 10.52 10.37
CA GLN A 137 0.58 10.45 11.42
C GLN A 137 -0.32 9.22 11.31
N THR A 138 -0.46 8.63 10.10
CA THR A 138 -1.26 7.42 9.96
C THR A 138 -0.61 6.20 10.64
N LEU A 139 -1.45 5.30 11.17
CA LEU A 139 -1.03 3.98 11.67
C LEU A 139 -0.50 3.07 10.55
N ALA A 140 -0.98 3.27 9.33
CA ALA A 140 -0.62 2.48 8.15
C ALA A 140 0.79 2.83 7.65
N ASP A 141 1.82 2.39 8.38
CA ASP A 141 3.22 2.74 8.16
C ASP A 141 3.75 2.37 6.76
N GLY A 142 3.21 1.34 6.13
CA GLY A 142 3.54 0.95 4.75
C GLY A 142 2.92 1.85 3.68
N LEU A 143 2.00 2.77 4.06
CA LEU A 143 1.34 3.70 3.15
C LEU A 143 1.76 5.17 3.38
N ARG A 144 2.79 5.42 4.19
CA ARG A 144 3.34 6.73 4.50
C ARG A 144 4.22 7.27 3.36
N THR A 145 3.66 7.36 2.16
CA THR A 145 4.32 8.00 1.01
C THR A 145 3.91 9.45 0.91
N GLN A 146 4.83 10.31 0.49
CA GLN A 146 4.53 11.74 0.30
C GLN A 146 3.83 11.99 -1.03
N SER A 147 4.05 11.11 -2.00
CA SER A 147 3.38 11.13 -3.31
C SER A 147 3.43 9.75 -3.96
N ILE A 148 2.49 9.53 -4.87
CA ILE A 148 2.57 8.40 -5.81
C ILE A 148 3.72 8.59 -6.80
N GLY A 149 4.19 7.49 -7.40
CA GLY A 149 5.19 7.53 -8.47
C GLY A 149 4.62 8.02 -9.79
N GLU A 150 5.47 8.58 -10.64
CA GLU A 150 5.05 9.12 -11.95
C GLU A 150 4.45 8.03 -12.86
N ILE A 151 5.14 6.89 -13.01
CA ILE A 151 4.63 5.75 -13.79
C ILE A 151 3.34 5.22 -13.15
N ASN A 152 3.31 5.14 -11.82
CA ASN A 152 2.11 4.69 -11.08
C ASN A 152 0.92 5.62 -11.31
N PHE A 153 1.14 6.93 -11.37
CA PHE A 153 0.07 7.90 -11.64
C PHE A 153 -0.58 7.67 -13.01
N GLU A 154 0.21 7.39 -14.04
CA GLU A 154 -0.34 7.10 -15.37
C GLU A 154 -1.19 5.81 -15.37
N HIS A 155 -0.75 4.76 -14.64
CA HIS A 155 -1.54 3.54 -14.47
C HIS A 155 -2.83 3.80 -13.68
N ILE A 156 -2.75 4.57 -12.59
CA ILE A 156 -3.92 4.92 -11.75
C ILE A 156 -4.94 5.70 -12.59
N ARG A 157 -4.52 6.70 -13.34
CA ARG A 157 -5.40 7.47 -14.24
C ARG A 157 -6.07 6.60 -15.30
N ALA A 158 -5.36 5.60 -15.81
CA ALA A 158 -5.86 4.76 -16.89
C ALA A 158 -6.80 3.63 -16.41
N TYR A 159 -6.55 3.09 -15.22
CA TYR A 159 -7.12 1.81 -14.83
C TYR A 159 -7.82 1.80 -13.46
N VAL A 160 -7.72 2.84 -12.64
CA VAL A 160 -8.40 2.94 -11.36
C VAL A 160 -9.68 3.75 -11.52
N ASP A 161 -10.80 3.23 -11.02
CA ASP A 161 -12.11 3.89 -11.19
C ASP A 161 -12.32 5.00 -10.17
N ASP A 162 -11.85 4.83 -8.93
CA ASP A 162 -11.91 5.85 -7.86
C ASP A 162 -10.92 5.52 -6.75
N ILE A 163 -10.65 6.49 -5.88
CA ILE A 163 -9.89 6.32 -4.63
C ILE A 163 -10.70 6.93 -3.49
N ILE A 164 -10.98 6.12 -2.47
CA ILE A 164 -11.66 6.54 -1.24
C ILE A 164 -10.69 6.60 -0.06
N THR A 165 -11.08 7.26 1.01
CA THR A 165 -10.25 7.37 2.22
C THR A 165 -10.93 6.74 3.42
N VAL A 166 -10.12 6.28 4.39
CA VAL A 166 -10.58 5.69 5.65
C VAL A 166 -9.90 6.36 6.84
N ARG A 167 -10.58 6.39 7.98
CA ARG A 167 -10.06 6.93 9.23
C ARG A 167 -9.20 5.90 9.95
N GLU A 168 -8.29 6.36 10.80
CA GLU A 168 -7.43 5.51 11.63
C GLU A 168 -8.24 4.54 12.51
N SER A 169 -9.35 5.00 13.08
CA SER A 169 -10.25 4.16 13.88
C SER A 169 -10.92 3.05 13.06
N GLU A 170 -11.20 3.28 11.81
CA GLU A 170 -11.78 2.29 10.89
C GLU A 170 -10.74 1.22 10.50
N ILE A 171 -9.48 1.63 10.34
CA ILE A 171 -8.36 0.70 10.11
C ILE A 171 -8.21 -0.24 11.31
N GLU A 172 -8.16 0.30 12.55
CA GLU A 172 -8.07 -0.51 13.77
C GLU A 172 -9.27 -1.46 13.90
N GLN A 173 -10.47 -0.99 13.60
CA GLN A 173 -11.67 -1.82 13.67
C GLN A 173 -11.66 -2.94 12.61
N ALA A 174 -11.20 -2.65 11.39
CA ALA A 174 -11.04 -3.66 10.34
C ALA A 174 -10.03 -4.74 10.74
N MET A 175 -8.90 -4.36 11.38
CA MET A 175 -7.92 -5.31 11.90
C MET A 175 -8.52 -6.26 12.93
N ARG A 176 -9.35 -5.74 13.88
CA ARG A 176 -10.05 -6.56 14.87
C ARG A 176 -11.03 -7.52 14.21
N ILE A 177 -11.87 -7.01 13.30
CA ILE A 177 -12.85 -7.83 12.57
C ILE A 177 -12.16 -8.96 11.80
N LEU A 178 -11.04 -8.71 11.14
CA LEU A 178 -10.24 -9.72 10.45
C LEU A 178 -9.72 -10.78 11.43
N GLY A 179 -9.12 -10.36 12.55
CA GLY A 179 -8.60 -11.26 13.55
C GLY A 179 -9.67 -12.14 14.18
N ASP A 180 -10.82 -11.56 14.53
CA ASP A 180 -11.89 -12.25 15.24
C ASP A 180 -12.68 -13.21 14.34
N ASN A 181 -13.03 -12.78 13.13
CA ASN A 181 -13.94 -13.52 12.27
C ASN A 181 -13.24 -14.44 11.27
N THR A 182 -12.06 -14.08 10.77
CA THR A 182 -11.36 -14.83 9.73
C THR A 182 -10.05 -15.46 10.20
N LYS A 183 -9.60 -15.15 11.42
CA LYS A 183 -8.29 -15.52 11.96
C LYS A 183 -7.12 -14.99 11.11
N THR A 184 -7.37 -14.00 10.28
CA THR A 184 -6.34 -13.36 9.46
C THR A 184 -5.68 -12.24 10.24
N LEU A 185 -4.37 -12.31 10.35
CA LEU A 185 -3.57 -11.27 10.98
C LEU A 185 -3.17 -10.24 9.91
N ALA A 186 -3.74 -9.05 10.00
CA ALA A 186 -3.38 -7.92 9.13
C ALA A 186 -2.66 -6.83 9.92
N GLU A 187 -1.61 -6.26 9.35
CA GLU A 187 -1.04 -5.00 9.83
C GLU A 187 -1.92 -3.80 9.40
N PRO A 188 -1.76 -2.59 9.98
CA PRO A 188 -2.59 -1.45 9.62
C PRO A 188 -2.69 -1.19 8.12
N SER A 189 -1.56 -1.17 7.42
CA SER A 189 -1.51 -0.98 5.96
C SER A 189 -2.26 -2.06 5.19
N GLY A 190 -2.20 -3.30 5.67
CA GLY A 190 -2.90 -4.44 5.07
C GLY A 190 -4.41 -4.43 5.30
N ALA A 191 -4.90 -3.72 6.32
CA ALA A 191 -6.32 -3.69 6.66
C ALA A 191 -7.10 -2.54 5.97
N VAL A 192 -6.41 -1.59 5.35
CA VAL A 192 -7.00 -0.36 4.78
C VAL A 192 -8.09 -0.67 3.74
N ALA A 193 -7.85 -1.60 2.81
CA ALA A 193 -8.87 -1.96 1.81
C ALA A 193 -10.11 -2.60 2.43
N VAL A 194 -9.93 -3.41 3.49
CA VAL A 194 -11.04 -4.01 4.24
C VAL A 194 -11.81 -2.93 5.01
N ALA A 195 -11.14 -1.93 5.57
CA ALA A 195 -11.80 -0.79 6.21
C ALA A 195 -12.69 -0.04 5.20
N GLY A 196 -12.17 0.25 4.00
CA GLY A 196 -12.95 0.85 2.91
C GLY A 196 -14.21 0.04 2.58
N PHE A 197 -14.06 -1.27 2.45
CA PHE A 197 -15.19 -2.15 2.16
C PHE A 197 -16.23 -2.17 3.30
N LEU A 198 -15.81 -2.23 4.55
CA LEU A 198 -16.74 -2.35 5.68
C LEU A 198 -17.47 -1.06 6.01
N PHE A 199 -16.81 0.09 5.92
CA PHE A 199 -17.34 1.34 6.46
C PHE A 199 -17.75 2.38 5.40
N HIS A 200 -17.38 2.18 4.13
CA HIS A 200 -17.64 3.12 3.04
C HIS A 200 -18.49 2.54 1.90
N GLN A 201 -19.37 1.59 2.21
CA GLN A 201 -20.21 0.91 1.20
C GLN A 201 -21.07 1.87 0.36
N ALA A 202 -21.43 3.04 0.89
CA ALA A 202 -22.19 4.05 0.16
C ALA A 202 -21.39 4.70 -0.99
N GLU A 203 -20.06 4.68 -0.90
CA GLU A 203 -19.14 5.22 -1.89
C GLU A 203 -18.69 4.16 -2.91
N LEU A 204 -18.99 2.88 -2.65
CA LEU A 204 -18.59 1.78 -3.49
C LEU A 204 -19.65 1.42 -4.54
N PRO A 205 -19.23 0.85 -5.68
CA PRO A 205 -20.15 0.24 -6.63
C PRO A 205 -21.00 -0.85 -5.96
N ARG A 206 -22.30 -0.88 -6.27
CA ARG A 206 -23.20 -1.94 -5.79
C ARG A 206 -22.99 -3.20 -6.62
N THR A 207 -22.10 -4.07 -6.16
CA THR A 207 -21.70 -5.30 -6.83
C THR A 207 -21.84 -6.49 -5.91
N ARG A 208 -21.90 -7.69 -6.49
CA ARG A 208 -22.12 -8.94 -5.75
C ARG A 208 -20.80 -9.60 -5.35
N PHE A 209 -19.80 -9.56 -6.24
CA PHE A 209 -18.52 -10.25 -6.05
C PHE A 209 -17.41 -9.21 -5.84
N ASN A 210 -17.01 -9.06 -4.58
CA ASN A 210 -16.02 -8.06 -4.18
C ASN A 210 -14.78 -8.73 -3.59
N VAL A 211 -13.61 -8.16 -3.89
CA VAL A 211 -12.33 -8.53 -3.31
C VAL A 211 -11.73 -7.33 -2.60
N ALA A 212 -11.38 -7.47 -1.33
CA ALA A 212 -10.57 -6.51 -0.61
C ALA A 212 -9.18 -7.11 -0.35
N VAL A 213 -8.15 -6.48 -0.89
CA VAL A 213 -6.76 -6.97 -0.80
C VAL A 213 -6.18 -6.71 0.58
N ILE A 214 -5.79 -7.77 1.30
CA ILE A 214 -5.02 -7.69 2.54
C ILE A 214 -3.54 -7.78 2.17
N SER A 215 -2.86 -6.64 2.10
CA SER A 215 -1.53 -6.54 1.51
C SER A 215 -0.37 -6.87 2.45
N GLY A 216 -0.64 -7.08 3.75
CA GLY A 216 0.40 -7.41 4.72
C GLY A 216 -0.11 -7.75 6.11
N GLY A 217 0.72 -8.48 6.88
CA GLY A 217 0.40 -8.94 8.22
C GLY A 217 1.58 -8.86 9.20
N ASN A 218 2.64 -8.11 8.88
CA ASN A 218 3.80 -7.91 9.76
C ASN A 218 3.52 -6.86 10.85
N ILE A 219 2.51 -7.15 11.67
CA ILE A 219 2.05 -6.26 12.75
C ILE A 219 3.06 -6.19 13.89
N ASP A 220 3.21 -5.00 14.48
CA ASP A 220 3.96 -4.80 15.71
C ASP A 220 3.29 -5.55 16.88
N PRO A 221 4.05 -6.37 17.66
CA PRO A 221 3.49 -7.15 18.76
C PRO A 221 2.79 -6.33 19.84
N GLN A 222 3.24 -5.10 20.11
CA GLN A 222 2.60 -4.22 21.11
C GLN A 222 1.26 -3.70 20.57
N MET A 223 1.21 -3.34 19.29
CA MET A 223 -0.04 -2.97 18.63
C MET A 223 -1.03 -4.13 18.63
N LEU A 224 -0.59 -5.35 18.33
CA LEU A 224 -1.43 -6.54 18.39
C LEU A 224 -2.00 -6.78 19.79
N ALA A 225 -1.18 -6.64 20.83
CA ALA A 225 -1.62 -6.78 22.22
C ALA A 225 -2.69 -5.71 22.58
N ARG A 226 -2.47 -4.46 22.18
CA ARG A 226 -3.43 -3.36 22.37
C ARG A 226 -4.77 -3.64 21.68
N LEU A 227 -4.74 -4.13 20.46
CA LEU A 227 -5.97 -4.43 19.70
C LEU A 227 -6.80 -5.55 20.33
N ARG A 228 -6.16 -6.50 21.01
CA ARG A 228 -6.83 -7.62 21.70
C ARG A 228 -7.38 -7.26 23.07
N SER A 229 -6.89 -6.20 23.69
CA SER A 229 -7.29 -5.77 25.05
C SER A 229 -8.37 -4.69 25.08
N ALA A 230 -8.76 -4.14 23.96
CA ALA A 230 -9.77 -3.10 23.78
C ALA A 230 -11.05 -3.66 23.14
#